data_95fd4b873136b8226043304c01bdf098
#
_entry.id   95fd4b873136b8226043304c01bdf098
#
_cell.length_a   1.000
_cell.length_b   1.000
_cell.length_c   1.000
_cell.angle_alpha   90.00
_cell.angle_beta   90.00
_cell.angle_gamma   90.00
#
_symmetry.space_group_name_H-M   'P 1'
#
loop_
_entity.id
_entity.type
_entity.pdbx_description
1 polymer ?
#
loop_
_entity_poly.entity_id
_entity_poly.type
_entity_poly.pdbx_seq_one_letter_code
_entity_poly.pdbx_strand_id
1 'polypeptide(L)'
;MNLFDKVSGDIKTAMLARDKVRLEALRGIKKEFLEAKTAKGGDGELSDDTALKILAKMVKQRKESASIYTEQNREDLAGEELAQAAIIEEYLPKQLSEEELTAALKEIIARVGATSAKEMGKVMGTATKELAGKAEGKAISAKVRELLA
;
A
#
# COMPACT_ATOMS: atom_id res chain seq x y z
N MET A 1 1.63 15.31 -12.45
CA MET A 1 1.15 14.02 -13.00
C MET A 1 0.68 13.14 -11.86
N ASN A 2 -0.54 12.66 -11.91
CA ASN A 2 -1.06 11.79 -10.88
C ASN A 2 -0.65 10.33 -11.12
N LEU A 3 -0.88 9.48 -10.13
CA LEU A 3 -0.48 8.06 -10.21
C LEU A 3 -1.18 7.31 -11.35
N PHE A 4 -2.43 7.63 -11.64
CA PHE A 4 -3.15 7.01 -12.74
C PHE A 4 -2.44 7.28 -14.09
N ASP A 5 -2.06 8.52 -14.32
CA ASP A 5 -1.38 8.91 -15.57
C ASP A 5 0.02 8.29 -15.64
N LYS A 6 0.73 8.22 -14.51
CA LYS A 6 2.05 7.61 -14.44
C LYS A 6 1.98 6.13 -14.80
N VAL A 7 1.05 5.39 -14.22
CA VAL A 7 0.86 3.97 -14.52
C VAL A 7 0.51 3.77 -15.98
N SER A 8 -0.37 4.61 -16.53
CA SER A 8 -0.75 4.52 -17.94
C SER A 8 0.44 4.72 -18.88
N GLY A 9 1.31 5.67 -18.55
CA GLY A 9 2.54 5.90 -19.31
C GLY A 9 3.52 4.75 -19.19
N ASP A 10 3.66 4.19 -18.00
CA ASP A 10 4.57 3.08 -17.74
C ASP A 10 4.13 1.80 -18.45
N ILE A 11 2.82 1.62 -18.66
CA ILE A 11 2.29 0.51 -19.48
C ILE A 11 2.85 0.57 -20.89
N LYS A 12 2.85 1.76 -21.50
CA LYS A 12 3.40 1.93 -22.85
C LYS A 12 4.88 1.58 -22.88
N THR A 13 5.62 2.03 -21.89
CA THR A 13 7.06 1.73 -21.78
C THR A 13 7.31 0.23 -21.64
N ALA A 14 6.53 -0.45 -20.80
CA ALA A 14 6.64 -1.89 -20.61
C ALA A 14 6.29 -2.67 -21.88
N MET A 15 5.28 -2.20 -22.64
CA MET A 15 4.92 -2.81 -23.93
C MET A 15 6.06 -2.70 -24.92
N LEU A 16 6.68 -1.54 -25.04
CA LEU A 16 7.80 -1.33 -25.95
C LEU A 16 9.02 -2.15 -25.54
N ALA A 17 9.24 -2.31 -24.24
CA ALA A 17 10.34 -3.12 -23.71
C ALA A 17 10.05 -4.62 -23.74
N ARG A 18 8.83 -5.02 -24.07
CA ARG A 18 8.36 -6.42 -24.05
C ARG A 18 8.54 -7.07 -22.67
N ASP A 19 8.40 -6.28 -21.62
CA ASP A 19 8.48 -6.73 -20.23
C ASP A 19 7.11 -7.27 -19.80
N LYS A 20 6.89 -8.56 -19.99
CA LYS A 20 5.60 -9.20 -19.75
C LYS A 20 5.17 -9.15 -18.28
N VAL A 21 6.10 -9.38 -17.36
CA VAL A 21 5.80 -9.40 -15.93
C VAL A 21 5.39 -7.99 -15.48
N ARG A 22 6.16 -6.98 -15.87
CA ARG A 22 5.86 -5.59 -15.55
C ARG A 22 4.53 -5.15 -16.15
N LEU A 23 4.30 -5.52 -17.42
CA LEU A 23 3.06 -5.17 -18.12
C LEU A 23 1.83 -5.76 -17.41
N GLU A 24 1.91 -7.01 -16.99
CA GLU A 24 0.82 -7.68 -16.28
C GLU A 24 0.51 -6.99 -14.94
N ALA A 25 1.56 -6.69 -14.17
CA ALA A 25 1.41 -5.97 -12.89
C ALA A 25 0.78 -4.59 -13.09
N LEU A 26 1.25 -3.83 -14.09
CA LEU A 26 0.75 -2.50 -14.38
C LEU A 26 -0.70 -2.49 -14.87
N ARG A 27 -1.07 -3.48 -15.69
CA ARG A 27 -2.46 -3.64 -16.13
C ARG A 27 -3.38 -3.94 -14.97
N GLY A 28 -2.91 -4.74 -14.02
CA GLY A 28 -3.65 -5.02 -12.78
C GLY A 28 -3.89 -3.75 -11.96
N ILE A 29 -2.88 -2.91 -11.83
CA ILE A 29 -3.00 -1.62 -11.15
C ILE A 29 -4.02 -0.74 -11.87
N LYS A 30 -3.89 -0.60 -13.18
CA LYS A 30 -4.79 0.25 -13.97
C LYS A 30 -6.25 -0.21 -13.85
N LYS A 31 -6.47 -1.52 -13.86
CA LYS A 31 -7.81 -2.09 -13.67
C LYS A 31 -8.42 -1.65 -12.34
N GLU A 32 -7.65 -1.80 -11.25
CA GLU A 32 -8.12 -1.40 -9.91
C GLU A 32 -8.38 0.10 -9.83
N PHE A 33 -7.51 0.91 -10.45
CA PHE A 33 -7.68 2.35 -10.50
C PHE A 33 -8.93 2.75 -11.27
N LEU A 34 -9.20 2.09 -12.40
CA LEU A 34 -10.39 2.36 -13.20
C LEU A 34 -11.67 1.99 -12.44
N GLU A 35 -11.66 0.86 -11.76
CA GLU A 35 -12.79 0.44 -10.93
C GLU A 35 -13.08 1.46 -9.83
N ALA A 36 -12.05 2.00 -9.19
CA ALA A 36 -12.19 3.02 -8.17
C ALA A 36 -12.73 4.34 -8.73
N LYS A 37 -12.24 4.75 -9.91
CA LYS A 37 -12.70 5.98 -10.58
C LYS A 37 -14.17 5.91 -10.99
N THR A 38 -14.63 4.74 -11.37
CA THR A 38 -15.98 4.52 -11.90
C THR A 38 -16.92 3.91 -10.86
N ALA A 39 -16.49 3.76 -9.61
CA ALA A 39 -17.32 3.22 -8.56
C ALA A 39 -18.56 4.08 -8.33
N LYS A 40 -19.66 3.44 -7.97
CA LYS A 40 -20.92 4.12 -7.69
C LYS A 40 -20.73 5.12 -6.54
N GLY A 41 -21.11 6.36 -6.78
CA GLY A 41 -20.90 7.44 -5.82
C GLY A 41 -19.56 8.13 -5.94
N GLY A 42 -18.69 7.66 -6.84
CA GLY A 42 -17.41 8.34 -7.14
C GLY A 42 -17.63 9.57 -8.02
N ASP A 43 -16.66 10.47 -7.98
CA ASP A 43 -16.68 11.71 -8.76
C ASP A 43 -15.95 11.61 -10.11
N GLY A 44 -15.50 10.41 -10.48
CA GLY A 44 -14.73 10.18 -11.70
C GLY A 44 -13.25 10.52 -11.55
N GLU A 45 -12.84 10.95 -10.36
CA GLU A 45 -11.46 11.29 -10.05
C GLU A 45 -10.83 10.22 -9.14
N LEU A 46 -9.52 10.13 -9.18
CA LEU A 46 -8.76 9.25 -8.30
C LEU A 46 -7.66 10.05 -7.63
N SER A 47 -7.83 10.34 -6.34
CA SER A 47 -6.79 11.04 -5.58
C SER A 47 -5.59 10.13 -5.37
N ASP A 48 -4.41 10.74 -5.19
CA ASP A 48 -3.20 9.97 -4.91
C ASP A 48 -3.32 9.21 -3.59
N ASP A 49 -3.99 9.78 -2.59
CA ASP A 49 -4.23 9.08 -1.31
C ASP A 49 -5.02 7.78 -1.51
N THR A 50 -6.08 7.82 -2.30
CA THR A 50 -6.88 6.63 -2.62
C THR A 50 -6.07 5.64 -3.45
N ALA A 51 -5.31 6.15 -4.43
CA ALA A 51 -4.44 5.32 -5.27
C ALA A 51 -3.40 4.58 -4.42
N LEU A 52 -2.77 5.26 -3.46
CA LEU A 52 -1.79 4.64 -2.57
C LEU A 52 -2.41 3.53 -1.71
N LYS A 53 -3.63 3.72 -1.24
CA LYS A 53 -4.35 2.68 -0.48
C LYS A 53 -4.63 1.45 -1.34
N ILE A 54 -5.01 1.66 -2.59
CA ILE A 54 -5.24 0.58 -3.54
C ILE A 54 -3.95 -0.20 -3.78
N LEU A 55 -2.85 0.49 -4.03
CA LEU A 55 -1.54 -0.13 -4.26
C LEU A 55 -1.09 -0.95 -3.05
N ALA A 56 -1.22 -0.39 -1.84
CA ALA A 56 -0.84 -1.08 -0.61
C ALA A 56 -1.65 -2.37 -0.42
N LYS A 57 -2.95 -2.32 -0.70
CA LYS A 57 -3.82 -3.50 -0.63
C LYS A 57 -3.42 -4.56 -1.66
N MET A 58 -3.08 -4.14 -2.88
CA MET A 58 -2.62 -5.06 -3.92
C MET A 58 -1.33 -5.76 -3.54
N VAL A 59 -0.36 -5.04 -2.99
CA VAL A 59 0.90 -5.61 -2.50
C VAL A 59 0.61 -6.66 -1.43
N LYS A 60 -0.23 -6.33 -0.47
CA LYS A 60 -0.60 -7.23 0.61
C LYS A 60 -1.24 -8.53 0.07
N GLN A 61 -2.18 -8.39 -0.86
CA GLN A 61 -2.86 -9.54 -1.48
C GLN A 61 -1.87 -10.43 -2.24
N ARG A 62 -0.92 -9.83 -2.96
CA ARG A 62 0.10 -10.59 -3.68
C ARG A 62 1.00 -11.37 -2.73
N LYS A 63 1.41 -10.74 -1.63
CA LYS A 63 2.26 -11.40 -0.62
C LYS A 63 1.53 -12.52 0.10
N GLU A 64 0.25 -12.32 0.41
CA GLU A 64 -0.59 -13.36 1.02
C GLU A 64 -0.73 -14.57 0.08
N SER A 65 -0.99 -14.33 -1.20
CA SER A 65 -1.07 -15.38 -2.21
C SER A 65 0.25 -16.12 -2.33
N ALA A 66 1.37 -15.40 -2.32
CA ALA A 66 2.70 -16.01 -2.38
C ALA A 66 2.93 -16.94 -1.19
N SER A 67 2.55 -16.52 0.02
CA SER A 67 2.66 -17.37 1.22
C SER A 67 1.87 -18.68 1.06
N ILE A 68 0.65 -18.58 0.55
CA ILE A 68 -0.22 -19.76 0.34
C ILE A 68 0.43 -20.70 -0.67
N TYR A 69 0.95 -20.17 -1.77
CA TYR A 69 1.63 -20.98 -2.78
C TYR A 69 2.89 -21.66 -2.22
N THR A 70 3.65 -20.95 -1.39
CA THR A 70 4.82 -21.54 -0.74
C THR A 70 4.42 -22.72 0.18
N GLU A 71 3.33 -22.57 0.93
CA GLU A 71 2.80 -23.64 1.77
C GLU A 71 2.35 -24.85 0.97
N GLN A 72 1.91 -24.63 -0.27
CA GLN A 72 1.49 -25.68 -1.19
C GLN A 72 2.63 -26.22 -2.07
N ASN A 73 3.87 -25.85 -1.75
CA ASN A 73 5.07 -26.23 -2.53
C ASN A 73 5.03 -25.76 -3.98
N ARG A 74 4.36 -24.64 -4.24
CA ARG A 74 4.28 -24.01 -5.56
C ARG A 74 5.12 -22.74 -5.57
N GLU A 75 6.42 -22.89 -5.42
CA GLU A 75 7.35 -21.76 -5.40
C GLU A 75 7.42 -21.00 -6.72
N ASP A 76 7.11 -21.66 -7.82
CA ASP A 76 6.98 -21.03 -9.14
C ASP A 76 5.89 -19.94 -9.12
N LEU A 77 4.70 -20.28 -8.60
CA LEU A 77 3.59 -19.34 -8.50
C LEU A 77 3.84 -18.29 -7.42
N ALA A 78 4.46 -18.68 -6.31
CA ALA A 78 4.84 -17.73 -5.26
C ALA A 78 5.80 -16.67 -5.81
N GLY A 79 6.79 -17.09 -6.61
CA GLY A 79 7.75 -16.17 -7.23
C GLY A 79 7.09 -15.17 -8.17
N GLU A 80 6.09 -15.61 -8.95
CA GLU A 80 5.33 -14.72 -9.83
C GLU A 80 4.58 -13.65 -9.04
N GLU A 81 3.91 -14.04 -7.94
CA GLU A 81 3.20 -13.11 -7.09
C GLU A 81 4.15 -12.09 -6.44
N LEU A 82 5.30 -12.54 -5.96
CA LEU A 82 6.30 -11.65 -5.35
C LEU A 82 6.92 -10.70 -6.37
N ALA A 83 7.13 -11.15 -7.61
CA ALA A 83 7.63 -10.29 -8.68
C ALA A 83 6.65 -9.16 -8.99
N GLN A 84 5.36 -9.48 -9.04
CA GLN A 84 4.33 -8.47 -9.25
C GLN A 84 4.24 -7.50 -8.06
N ALA A 85 4.32 -8.03 -6.83
CA ALA A 85 4.32 -7.19 -5.62
C ALA A 85 5.48 -6.19 -5.64
N ALA A 86 6.66 -6.62 -6.05
CA ALA A 86 7.84 -5.74 -6.13
C ALA A 86 7.62 -4.60 -7.12
N ILE A 87 6.99 -4.87 -8.25
CA ILE A 87 6.69 -3.84 -9.26
C ILE A 87 5.68 -2.83 -8.71
N ILE A 88 4.63 -3.31 -8.05
CA ILE A 88 3.62 -2.45 -7.45
C ILE A 88 4.24 -1.57 -6.35
N GLU A 89 5.14 -2.12 -5.55
CA GLU A 89 5.84 -1.38 -4.50
C GLU A 89 6.65 -0.19 -5.04
N GLU A 90 7.08 -0.22 -6.28
CA GLU A 90 7.81 0.90 -6.89
C GLU A 90 7.00 2.21 -6.89
N TYR A 91 5.67 2.12 -6.82
CA TYR A 91 4.77 3.28 -6.80
C TYR A 91 4.43 3.75 -5.39
N LEU A 92 4.81 2.97 -4.38
CA LEU A 92 4.57 3.33 -2.98
C LEU A 92 5.74 4.13 -2.43
N PRO A 93 5.50 5.01 -1.43
CA PRO A 93 6.59 5.64 -0.70
C PRO A 93 7.45 4.56 -0.03
N LYS A 94 8.68 4.93 0.32
CA LYS A 94 9.56 4.02 1.04
C LYS A 94 8.84 3.52 2.30
N GLN A 95 8.78 2.21 2.48
CA GLN A 95 8.16 1.62 3.65
C GLN A 95 9.00 1.89 4.89
N LEU A 96 8.34 2.22 5.99
CA LEU A 96 9.02 2.46 7.26
C LEU A 96 9.46 1.14 7.88
N SER A 97 10.68 1.13 8.42
CA SER A 97 11.15 0.05 9.26
C SER A 97 10.35 0.09 10.58
N GLU A 98 10.43 -0.98 11.37
CA GLU A 98 9.77 -1.00 12.68
C GLU A 98 10.26 0.13 13.59
N GLU A 99 11.56 0.41 13.55
CA GLU A 99 12.17 1.50 14.32
C GLU A 99 11.67 2.87 13.85
N GLU A 100 11.62 3.08 12.53
CA GLU A 100 11.12 4.31 11.94
C GLU A 100 9.63 4.52 12.25
N LEU A 101 8.84 3.45 12.18
CA LEU A 101 7.42 3.49 12.53
C LEU A 101 7.23 3.87 14.00
N THR A 102 8.00 3.25 14.90
CA THR A 102 7.95 3.55 16.33
C THR A 102 8.25 5.02 16.60
N ALA A 103 9.32 5.54 15.98
CA ALA A 103 9.72 6.94 16.14
C ALA A 103 8.64 7.90 15.62
N ALA A 104 8.07 7.60 14.45
CA ALA A 104 7.02 8.42 13.85
C ALA A 104 5.77 8.45 14.72
N LEU A 105 5.38 7.30 15.27
CA LEU A 105 4.18 7.21 16.13
C LEU A 105 4.39 7.88 17.48
N LYS A 106 5.58 7.78 18.06
CA LYS A 106 5.91 8.51 19.31
C LYS A 106 5.76 10.00 19.11
N GLU A 107 6.23 10.53 17.99
CA GLU A 107 6.09 11.95 17.66
C GLU A 107 4.62 12.33 17.50
N ILE A 108 3.83 11.54 16.80
CA ILE A 108 2.41 11.79 16.60
C ILE A 108 1.67 11.77 17.94
N ILE A 109 1.95 10.79 18.79
CA ILE A 109 1.34 10.68 20.13
C ILE A 109 1.64 11.93 20.96
N ALA A 110 2.87 12.39 20.95
CA ALA A 110 3.26 13.60 21.67
C ALA A 110 2.56 14.84 21.12
N ARG A 111 2.48 14.95 19.80
CA ARG A 111 1.87 16.10 19.11
C ARG A 111 0.38 16.19 19.36
N VAL A 112 -0.34 15.08 19.37
CA VAL A 112 -1.79 15.08 19.63
C VAL A 112 -2.11 15.04 21.14
N GLY A 113 -1.11 14.87 21.99
CA GLY A 113 -1.27 14.89 23.43
C GLY A 113 -1.94 13.64 24.03
N ALA A 114 -1.85 12.50 23.34
CA ALA A 114 -2.44 11.26 23.83
C ALA A 114 -1.61 10.66 24.95
N THR A 115 -2.26 10.17 26.02
CA THR A 115 -1.61 9.61 27.20
C THR A 115 -2.08 8.21 27.57
N SER A 116 -3.13 7.71 26.91
CA SER A 116 -3.69 6.39 27.23
C SER A 116 -4.35 5.75 26.01
N ALA A 117 -4.63 4.46 26.13
CA ALA A 117 -5.31 3.68 25.10
C ALA A 117 -6.69 4.23 24.73
N LYS A 118 -7.32 4.98 25.62
CA LYS A 118 -8.62 5.61 25.36
C LYS A 118 -8.56 6.64 24.24
N GLU A 119 -7.36 7.17 23.96
CA GLU A 119 -7.14 8.19 22.95
C GLU A 119 -6.61 7.60 21.63
N MET A 120 -6.63 6.26 21.49
CA MET A 120 -6.15 5.55 20.33
C MET A 120 -6.78 6.06 19.01
N GLY A 121 -8.08 6.33 19.02
CA GLY A 121 -8.78 6.83 17.84
C GLY A 121 -8.21 8.16 17.33
N LYS A 122 -7.84 9.04 18.24
CA LYS A 122 -7.23 10.33 17.92
C LYS A 122 -5.86 10.16 17.26
N VAL A 123 -5.05 9.26 17.80
CA VAL A 123 -3.73 8.94 17.26
C VAL A 123 -3.87 8.28 15.90
N MET A 124 -4.77 7.30 15.77
CA MET A 124 -5.00 6.58 14.50
C MET A 124 -5.48 7.50 13.38
N GLY A 125 -6.35 8.47 13.70
CA GLY A 125 -6.82 9.45 12.72
C GLY A 125 -5.69 10.25 12.08
N THR A 126 -4.72 10.67 12.88
CA THR A 126 -3.54 11.40 12.39
C THR A 126 -2.54 10.45 11.71
N ALA A 127 -2.26 9.32 12.35
CA ALA A 127 -1.27 8.36 11.86
C ALA A 127 -1.63 7.78 10.49
N THR A 128 -2.89 7.41 10.29
CA THR A 128 -3.31 6.83 9.00
C THR A 128 -3.20 7.83 7.85
N LYS A 129 -3.33 9.12 8.12
CA LYS A 129 -3.12 10.16 7.11
C LYS A 129 -1.64 10.39 6.82
N GLU A 130 -0.84 10.60 7.86
CA GLU A 130 0.58 10.94 7.70
C GLU A 130 1.41 9.76 7.20
N LEU A 131 1.06 8.54 7.56
CA LEU A 131 1.79 7.33 7.21
C LEU A 131 1.13 6.53 6.09
N ALA A 132 0.18 7.14 5.37
CA ALA A 132 -0.51 6.49 4.27
C ALA A 132 0.47 5.95 3.23
N GLY A 133 0.37 4.66 2.93
CA GLY A 133 1.25 3.98 1.99
C GLY A 133 2.66 3.69 2.51
N LYS A 134 3.04 4.20 3.69
CA LYS A 134 4.38 3.99 4.28
C LYS A 134 4.41 2.82 5.26
N ALA A 135 3.26 2.46 5.81
CA ALA A 135 3.12 1.33 6.73
C ALA A 135 1.72 0.76 6.63
N GLU A 136 1.55 -0.54 6.92
CA GLU A 136 0.24 -1.18 6.95
C GLU A 136 -0.59 -0.67 8.13
N GLY A 137 -1.90 -0.54 7.92
CA GLY A 137 -2.83 -0.15 8.97
C GLY A 137 -2.75 -1.04 10.21
N LYS A 138 -2.60 -2.36 10.02
CA LYS A 138 -2.43 -3.32 11.13
C LYS A 138 -1.16 -3.05 11.93
N ALA A 139 -0.05 -2.76 11.24
CA ALA A 139 1.22 -2.47 11.89
C ALA A 139 1.13 -1.17 12.69
N ILE A 140 0.50 -0.15 12.12
CA ILE A 140 0.27 1.13 12.80
C ILE A 140 -0.58 0.92 14.06
N SER A 141 -1.70 0.23 13.92
CA SER A 141 -2.63 -0.05 15.03
C SER A 141 -1.97 -0.82 16.16
N ALA A 142 -1.23 -1.89 15.83
CA ALA A 142 -0.53 -2.70 16.81
C ALA A 142 0.52 -1.89 17.58
N LYS A 143 1.28 -1.07 16.87
CA LYS A 143 2.32 -0.25 17.49
C LYS A 143 1.72 0.86 18.36
N VAL A 144 0.64 1.51 17.92
CA VAL A 144 -0.05 2.52 18.71
C VAL A 144 -0.57 1.92 20.02
N ARG A 145 -1.18 0.74 19.93
CA ARG A 145 -1.68 0.02 21.10
C ARG A 145 -0.55 -0.27 22.09
N GLU A 146 0.59 -0.74 21.59
CA GLU A 146 1.78 -1.00 22.39
C GLU A 146 2.30 0.27 23.06
N LEU A 147 2.39 1.37 22.33
CA LEU A 147 2.94 2.62 22.85
C LEU A 147 2.01 3.34 23.86
N LEU A 148 0.71 3.12 23.77
CA LEU A 148 -0.27 3.73 24.68
C LEU A 148 -0.67 2.84 25.86
N ALA A 149 -0.13 1.63 25.89
CA ALA A 149 -0.42 0.68 26.98
C ALA A 149 0.17 1.16 28.31
#